data_44a33d5fba13642296561d6520bb4048
#
_entry.id   44a33d5fba13642296561d6520bb4048
#
_cell.length_a   1.000
_cell.length_b   1.000
_cell.length_c   1.000
_cell.angle_alpha   90.00
_cell.angle_beta   90.00
_cell.angle_gamma   90.00
#
_symmetry.space_group_name_H-M   'P 1'
#
loop_
_entity.id
_entity.type
_entity.pdbx_description
1 polymer ?
#
loop_
_entity_poly.entity_id
_entity_poly.type
_entity_poly.pdbx_seq_one_letter_code
_entity_poly.pdbx_strand_id
1 'polypeptide(L)'
;NREANDPTTRKVAFTKELWIENEDFAEVPPPKFKRLTVGGEVRLMGAYLVKCTGVDKNADGSIAAIHCTADLETGNGNPADGRKVKGTIHWVSAAHCVEAEVRLYDKLFTEANMNAIPEGSDYKDYLNPESVVARKGCKLEEALAGAKPGEKFQFVRTGFFTPDSKNPGVYNRVVTLRDSFKPAK
;
A
#
# COMPACT_ATOMS: atom_id res chain seq x y z
N ASN A 1 16.11 -8.01 -7.38
CA ASN A 1 15.40 -8.96 -6.53
C ASN A 1 16.40 -9.95 -5.92
N ARG A 2 16.63 -9.86 -4.61
CA ARG A 2 17.63 -10.68 -3.91
C ARG A 2 17.34 -12.18 -3.99
N GLU A 3 16.07 -12.57 -3.95
CA GLU A 3 15.66 -13.97 -4.01
C GLU A 3 15.83 -14.57 -5.42
N ALA A 4 15.75 -13.73 -6.45
CA ALA A 4 15.96 -14.12 -7.84
C ALA A 4 17.41 -13.93 -8.32
N ASN A 5 18.35 -13.55 -7.42
CA ASN A 5 19.72 -13.15 -7.77
C ASN A 5 19.80 -12.09 -8.90
N ASP A 6 18.77 -11.26 -8.98
CA ASP A 6 18.69 -10.21 -9.98
C ASP A 6 19.41 -8.94 -9.46
N PRO A 7 20.57 -8.57 -10.03
CA PRO A 7 21.35 -7.42 -9.62
C PRO A 7 20.78 -6.09 -10.16
N THR A 8 19.74 -6.15 -10.98
CA THR A 8 19.22 -4.94 -11.61
C THR A 8 18.70 -3.95 -10.56
N THR A 9 18.96 -2.70 -10.82
CA THR A 9 18.49 -1.57 -10.00
C THR A 9 17.71 -0.59 -10.87
N ARG A 10 16.82 0.14 -10.26
CA ARG A 10 16.15 1.26 -10.89
C ARG A 10 16.32 2.52 -10.05
N LYS A 11 16.33 3.65 -10.71
CA LYS A 11 16.32 4.94 -10.03
C LYS A 11 14.87 5.30 -9.70
N VAL A 12 14.65 5.76 -8.49
CA VAL A 12 13.35 6.27 -8.03
C VAL A 12 13.54 7.72 -7.61
N ALA A 13 12.73 8.62 -8.15
CA ALA A 13 12.82 10.03 -7.84
C ALA A 13 12.37 10.30 -6.40
N PHE A 14 13.20 10.98 -5.62
CA PHE A 14 12.84 11.50 -4.30
C PHE A 14 12.60 13.00 -4.42
N THR A 15 11.40 13.44 -4.09
CA THR A 15 10.97 14.82 -4.25
C THR A 15 10.47 15.40 -2.93
N LYS A 16 10.23 16.70 -2.90
CA LYS A 16 9.75 17.42 -1.71
C LYS A 16 8.39 16.90 -1.23
N GLU A 17 7.53 16.53 -2.17
CA GLU A 17 6.19 16.00 -1.89
C GLU A 17 6.14 14.52 -2.22
N LEU A 18 5.59 13.74 -1.29
CA LEU A 18 5.51 12.29 -1.35
C LEU A 18 4.11 11.83 -0.97
N TRP A 19 3.69 10.71 -1.55
CA TRP A 19 2.54 9.97 -1.08
C TRP A 19 2.99 8.79 -0.24
N ILE A 20 2.27 8.52 0.84
CA ILE A 20 2.43 7.33 1.69
C ILE A 20 1.08 6.61 1.82
N GLU A 21 1.11 5.37 2.28
CA GLU A 21 -0.11 4.64 2.61
C GLU A 21 -0.83 5.31 3.78
N ASN A 22 -2.15 5.43 3.70
CA ASN A 22 -2.95 6.04 4.77
C ASN A 22 -2.76 5.34 6.12
N GLU A 23 -2.55 4.03 6.11
CA GLU A 23 -2.30 3.21 7.31
C GLU A 23 -0.90 3.38 7.90
N ASP A 24 0.00 4.07 7.19
CA ASP A 24 1.38 4.29 7.63
C ASP A 24 1.53 5.55 8.51
N PHE A 25 0.45 6.26 8.78
CA PHE A 25 0.43 7.39 9.69
C PHE A 25 -0.69 7.26 10.73
N ALA A 26 -0.40 7.64 11.98
CA ALA A 26 -1.40 7.80 13.02
C ALA A 26 -1.01 8.96 13.96
N GLU A 27 -1.93 9.89 14.20
CA GLU A 27 -1.77 10.95 15.20
C GLU A 27 -1.79 10.37 16.63
N VAL A 28 -2.76 9.48 16.89
CA VAL A 28 -2.89 8.74 18.12
C VAL A 28 -2.63 7.26 17.80
N PRO A 29 -1.38 6.79 17.91
CA PRO A 29 -1.02 5.45 17.50
C PRO A 29 -1.57 4.38 18.45
N PRO A 30 -2.04 3.24 17.92
CA PRO A 30 -2.38 2.09 18.76
C PRO A 30 -1.09 1.46 19.37
N PRO A 31 -1.23 0.64 20.42
CA PRO A 31 -0.07 -0.04 21.03
C PRO A 31 0.77 -0.80 19.99
N LYS A 32 2.11 -0.69 20.11
CA LYS A 32 3.08 -1.33 19.20
C LYS A 32 3.05 -0.83 17.75
N PHE A 33 2.47 0.32 17.49
CA PHE A 33 2.50 0.94 16.17
C PHE A 33 3.95 1.29 15.78
N LYS A 34 4.40 0.79 14.64
CA LYS A 34 5.77 0.99 14.13
C LYS A 34 5.76 1.73 12.78
N ARG A 35 4.90 2.72 12.69
CA ARG A 35 4.76 3.59 11.52
C ARG A 35 4.97 5.04 11.93
N LEU A 36 4.73 5.97 11.04
CA LEU A 36 4.92 7.38 11.28
C LEU A 36 3.87 7.94 12.24
N THR A 37 4.33 8.71 13.21
CA THR A 37 3.50 9.42 14.19
C THR A 37 4.01 10.85 14.33
N VAL A 38 3.22 11.73 14.91
CA VAL A 38 3.71 13.09 15.22
C VAL A 38 4.93 13.02 16.13
N GLY A 39 6.02 13.67 15.75
CA GLY A 39 7.32 13.61 16.43
C GLY A 39 8.09 12.30 16.21
N GLY A 40 7.48 11.28 15.60
CA GLY A 40 8.10 10.00 15.29
C GLY A 40 8.96 10.03 14.04
N GLU A 41 9.86 9.05 13.95
CA GLU A 41 10.80 8.88 12.84
C GLU A 41 10.64 7.49 12.22
N VAL A 42 10.66 7.42 10.90
CA VAL A 42 10.60 6.17 10.13
C VAL A 42 11.55 6.21 8.94
N ARG A 43 11.84 5.03 8.40
CA ARG A 43 12.54 4.89 7.12
C ARG A 43 11.55 4.88 5.97
N LEU A 44 11.77 5.68 4.98
CA LEU A 44 11.20 5.50 3.66
C LEU A 44 11.93 4.35 2.95
N MET A 45 11.19 3.37 2.46
CA MET A 45 11.75 2.14 1.90
C MET A 45 12.77 2.44 0.79
N GLY A 46 14.00 1.95 0.97
CA GLY A 46 15.08 2.16 0.00
C GLY A 46 15.58 3.60 -0.10
N ALA A 47 15.18 4.50 0.79
CA ALA A 47 15.53 5.92 0.75
C ALA A 47 15.98 6.44 2.14
N TYR A 48 15.47 7.57 2.55
CA TYR A 48 15.94 8.34 3.69
C TYR A 48 15.12 8.07 4.96
N LEU A 49 15.62 8.52 6.09
CA LEU A 49 14.85 8.65 7.32
C LEU A 49 14.06 9.97 7.27
N VAL A 50 12.82 9.91 7.72
CA VAL A 50 11.97 11.11 7.86
C VAL A 50 11.38 11.16 9.26
N LYS A 51 11.34 12.38 9.82
CA LYS A 51 10.75 12.67 11.11
C LYS A 51 9.56 13.61 10.92
N CYS A 52 8.39 13.21 11.39
CA CYS A 52 7.20 14.05 11.36
C CYS A 52 7.33 15.22 12.34
N THR A 53 7.14 16.43 11.85
CA THR A 53 7.21 17.67 12.63
C THR A 53 5.82 18.27 12.90
N GLY A 54 4.81 17.86 12.16
CA GLY A 54 3.45 18.34 12.31
C GLY A 54 2.52 17.82 11.22
N VAL A 55 1.25 18.18 11.35
CA VAL A 55 0.19 17.83 10.39
C VAL A 55 -0.71 19.03 10.14
N ASP A 56 -1.19 19.15 8.92
CA ASP A 56 -2.28 20.04 8.55
C ASP A 56 -3.57 19.23 8.46
N LYS A 57 -4.68 19.83 8.87
CA LYS A 57 -6.01 19.21 8.85
C LYS A 57 -6.97 19.97 7.97
N ASN A 58 -7.83 19.24 7.31
CA ASN A 58 -9.01 19.76 6.65
C ASN A 58 -10.06 20.23 7.67
N ALA A 59 -11.08 20.94 7.21
CA ALA A 59 -12.17 21.42 8.05
C ALA A 59 -12.98 20.28 8.74
N ASP A 60 -12.98 19.07 8.15
CA ASP A 60 -13.63 17.88 8.70
C ASP A 60 -12.74 17.09 9.70
N GLY A 61 -11.52 17.60 9.97
CA GLY A 61 -10.55 16.99 10.89
C GLY A 61 -9.70 15.89 10.26
N SER A 62 -9.90 15.54 8.99
CA SER A 62 -9.03 14.61 8.26
C SER A 62 -7.64 15.22 8.01
N ILE A 63 -6.62 14.38 7.85
CA ILE A 63 -5.25 14.83 7.57
C ILE A 63 -5.17 15.34 6.13
N ALA A 64 -4.78 16.59 5.97
CA ALA A 64 -4.52 17.23 4.68
C ALA A 64 -3.07 17.04 4.23
N ALA A 65 -2.12 17.24 5.16
CA ALA A 65 -0.70 17.06 4.90
C ALA A 65 0.05 16.64 6.16
N ILE A 66 1.17 15.96 5.98
CA ILE A 66 2.10 15.57 7.03
C ILE A 66 3.43 16.25 6.74
N HIS A 67 3.90 17.09 7.66
CA HIS A 67 5.17 17.79 7.55
C HIS A 67 6.29 16.93 8.14
N CYS A 68 7.36 16.79 7.38
CA CYS A 68 8.51 15.99 7.80
C CYS A 68 9.84 16.72 7.49
N THR A 69 10.83 16.44 8.31
CA THR A 69 12.24 16.68 7.98
C THR A 69 12.88 15.37 7.50
N ALA A 70 13.73 15.44 6.49
CA ALA A 70 14.46 14.28 5.96
C ALA A 70 15.92 14.31 6.38
N ASP A 71 16.44 13.18 6.85
CA ASP A 71 17.85 12.95 7.07
C ASP A 71 18.47 12.43 5.77
N LEU A 72 19.03 13.34 4.99
CA LEU A 72 19.62 13.03 3.68
C LEU A 72 21.02 12.42 3.79
N GLU A 73 21.70 12.57 4.93
CA GLU A 73 23.06 12.07 5.12
C GLU A 73 23.09 10.58 5.40
N THR A 74 22.14 10.09 6.19
CA THR A 74 22.03 8.66 6.53
C THR A 74 21.77 7.79 5.31
N GLY A 75 21.05 8.29 4.32
CA GLY A 75 20.65 7.52 3.14
C GLY A 75 19.90 6.24 3.52
N ASN A 76 20.24 5.14 2.87
CA ASN A 76 19.66 3.82 3.17
C ASN A 76 20.40 3.05 4.29
N GLY A 77 21.40 3.66 4.90
CA GLY A 77 22.21 3.10 5.99
C GLY A 77 21.59 3.30 7.38
N ASN A 78 22.38 3.00 8.41
CA ASN A 78 22.01 3.31 9.78
C ASN A 78 22.50 4.72 10.15
N PRO A 79 21.78 5.45 11.02
CA PRO A 79 22.22 6.75 11.50
C PRO A 79 23.56 6.70 12.18
N ALA A 80 24.46 7.65 11.88
CA ALA A 80 25.80 7.71 12.44
C ALA A 80 25.81 7.91 13.97
N ASP A 81 24.75 8.51 14.52
CA ASP A 81 24.55 8.71 15.96
C ASP A 81 24.11 7.44 16.72
N GLY A 82 23.93 6.33 16.01
CA GLY A 82 23.54 5.03 16.59
C GLY A 82 22.07 4.93 17.02
N ARG A 83 21.25 5.94 16.75
CA ARG A 83 19.80 5.86 17.06
C ARG A 83 19.14 4.74 16.26
N LYS A 84 18.18 4.07 16.88
CA LYS A 84 17.42 2.98 16.24
C LYS A 84 16.09 3.48 15.74
N VAL A 85 15.95 3.60 14.43
CA VAL A 85 14.66 3.92 13.79
C VAL A 85 13.89 2.64 13.55
N LYS A 86 12.69 2.56 14.15
CA LYS A 86 11.80 1.39 14.05
C LYS A 86 10.70 1.68 13.07
N GLY A 87 10.62 0.88 12.04
CA GLY A 87 9.58 0.98 11.02
C GLY A 87 10.12 1.48 9.70
N THR A 88 9.63 0.82 8.66
CA THR A 88 9.87 1.19 7.27
C THR A 88 8.51 1.30 6.61
N ILE A 89 8.27 2.40 5.91
CA ILE A 89 7.02 2.65 5.19
C ILE A 89 7.28 2.75 3.69
N HIS A 90 6.26 2.45 2.90
CA HIS A 90 6.28 2.63 1.47
C HIS A 90 5.98 4.10 1.12
N TRP A 91 6.45 4.55 -0.03
CA TRP A 91 6.27 5.90 -0.52
C TRP A 91 6.37 5.97 -2.04
N VAL A 92 5.78 6.99 -2.65
CA VAL A 92 6.00 7.36 -4.06
C VAL A 92 6.15 8.87 -4.16
N SER A 93 6.95 9.33 -5.12
CA SER A 93 7.07 10.75 -5.43
C SER A 93 5.76 11.31 -5.95
N ALA A 94 5.31 12.46 -5.46
CA ALA A 94 4.10 13.09 -5.96
C ALA A 94 4.27 13.62 -7.39
N ALA A 95 5.48 14.07 -7.74
CA ALA A 95 5.80 14.56 -9.09
C ALA A 95 6.08 13.43 -10.09
N HIS A 96 6.47 12.23 -9.61
CA HIS A 96 6.88 11.08 -10.42
C HIS A 96 6.11 9.84 -10.00
N CYS A 97 4.80 9.88 -10.10
CA CYS A 97 3.91 8.74 -9.90
C CYS A 97 2.93 8.63 -11.06
N VAL A 98 2.35 7.46 -11.22
CA VAL A 98 1.22 7.24 -12.12
C VAL A 98 -0.05 7.05 -11.31
N GLU A 99 -1.14 7.60 -11.81
CA GLU A 99 -2.45 7.39 -11.22
C GLU A 99 -3.11 6.16 -11.84
N ALA A 100 -3.69 5.32 -10.99
CA ALA A 100 -4.33 4.09 -11.41
C ALA A 100 -5.58 3.77 -10.58
N GLU A 101 -6.43 2.92 -11.13
CA GLU A 101 -7.45 2.21 -10.37
C GLU A 101 -6.88 0.88 -9.89
N VAL A 102 -7.09 0.56 -8.63
CA VAL A 102 -6.69 -0.73 -8.05
C VAL A 102 -7.94 -1.49 -7.63
N ARG A 103 -8.12 -2.71 -8.16
CA ARG A 103 -9.22 -3.60 -7.83
C ARG A 103 -8.77 -4.68 -6.86
N LEU A 104 -9.44 -4.71 -5.72
CA LEU A 104 -9.22 -5.69 -4.66
C LEU A 104 -10.35 -6.70 -4.74
N TYR A 105 -10.03 -7.90 -5.20
CA TYR A 105 -10.99 -9.00 -5.27
C TYR A 105 -11.00 -9.80 -3.98
N ASP A 106 -12.17 -10.23 -3.57
CA ASP A 106 -12.44 -11.14 -2.48
C ASP A 106 -13.39 -12.25 -2.95
N LYS A 107 -13.87 -13.09 -2.06
CA LYS A 107 -14.79 -14.17 -2.37
C LYS A 107 -16.09 -13.63 -2.97
N LEU A 108 -16.59 -14.31 -3.99
CA LEU A 108 -17.84 -13.94 -4.65
C LEU A 108 -19.05 -14.14 -3.72
N PHE A 109 -18.98 -15.15 -2.85
CA PHE A 109 -20.06 -15.48 -1.94
C PHE A 109 -19.63 -15.31 -0.47
N THR A 110 -20.59 -14.98 0.37
CA THR A 110 -20.42 -14.93 1.83
C THR A 110 -20.28 -16.31 2.44
N GLU A 111 -20.90 -17.33 1.80
CA GLU A 111 -20.84 -18.73 2.23
C GLU A 111 -19.64 -19.45 1.63
N ALA A 112 -18.97 -20.24 2.45
CA ALA A 112 -17.80 -21.02 2.03
C ALA A 112 -18.17 -22.21 1.13
N ASN A 113 -19.35 -22.77 1.34
CA ASN A 113 -19.87 -23.91 0.58
C ASN A 113 -21.29 -23.64 0.09
N MET A 114 -21.42 -23.23 -1.14
CA MET A 114 -22.71 -22.93 -1.77
C MET A 114 -23.60 -24.16 -1.97
N ASN A 115 -23.06 -25.39 -1.84
CA ASN A 115 -23.87 -26.61 -1.88
C ASN A 115 -24.56 -26.90 -0.52
N ALA A 116 -24.18 -26.19 0.54
CA ALA A 116 -24.76 -26.34 1.88
C ALA A 116 -25.81 -25.29 2.23
N ILE A 117 -26.18 -24.41 1.29
CA ILE A 117 -27.27 -23.45 1.50
C ILE A 117 -28.62 -24.17 1.58
N PRO A 118 -29.61 -23.64 2.30
CA PRO A 118 -30.93 -24.25 2.40
C PRO A 118 -31.58 -24.48 1.02
N GLU A 119 -32.29 -25.58 0.87
CA GLU A 119 -33.00 -25.90 -0.36
C GLU A 119 -34.03 -24.83 -0.69
N GLY A 120 -34.07 -24.38 -1.96
CA GLY A 120 -34.94 -23.31 -2.43
C GLY A 120 -34.40 -21.89 -2.21
N SER A 121 -33.19 -21.73 -1.63
CA SER A 121 -32.54 -20.42 -1.52
C SER A 121 -32.05 -19.91 -2.89
N ASP A 122 -32.16 -18.60 -3.12
CA ASP A 122 -31.50 -17.99 -4.28
C ASP A 122 -30.00 -17.75 -3.94
N TYR A 123 -29.08 -18.23 -4.80
CA TYR A 123 -27.64 -18.00 -4.63
C TYR A 123 -27.30 -16.51 -4.60
N LYS A 124 -28.12 -15.65 -5.18
CA LYS A 124 -27.92 -14.19 -5.19
C LYS A 124 -27.99 -13.57 -3.80
N ASP A 125 -28.72 -14.20 -2.86
CA ASP A 125 -28.84 -13.73 -1.49
C ASP A 125 -27.53 -13.90 -0.73
N TYR A 126 -26.63 -14.73 -1.26
CA TYR A 126 -25.30 -15.01 -0.70
C TYR A 126 -24.17 -14.30 -1.43
N LEU A 127 -24.47 -13.39 -2.38
CA LEU A 127 -23.42 -12.61 -3.03
C LEU A 127 -22.76 -11.67 -2.03
N ASN A 128 -21.44 -11.67 -2.05
CA ASN A 128 -20.65 -10.74 -1.25
C ASN A 128 -20.63 -9.37 -1.94
N PRO A 129 -21.26 -8.33 -1.35
CA PRO A 129 -21.28 -7.00 -1.93
C PRO A 129 -19.89 -6.38 -2.04
N GLU A 130 -18.92 -6.84 -1.25
CA GLU A 130 -17.53 -6.42 -1.27
C GLU A 130 -16.61 -7.38 -2.04
N SER A 131 -17.19 -8.27 -2.87
CA SER A 131 -16.42 -9.21 -3.71
C SER A 131 -15.42 -8.51 -4.63
N VAL A 132 -15.66 -7.26 -4.97
CA VAL A 132 -14.69 -6.37 -5.63
C VAL A 132 -14.78 -4.96 -5.06
N VAL A 133 -13.64 -4.44 -4.60
CA VAL A 133 -13.51 -3.05 -4.14
C VAL A 133 -12.59 -2.32 -5.10
N ALA A 134 -13.11 -1.33 -5.82
CA ALA A 134 -12.33 -0.48 -6.71
C ALA A 134 -11.82 0.76 -5.95
N ARG A 135 -10.51 0.93 -5.89
CA ARG A 135 -9.83 2.11 -5.33
C ARG A 135 -9.32 2.96 -6.49
N LYS A 136 -9.92 4.12 -6.69
CA LYS A 136 -9.53 5.07 -7.74
C LYS A 136 -8.50 6.07 -7.18
N GLY A 137 -7.72 6.66 -8.09
CA GLY A 137 -6.74 7.69 -7.74
C GLY A 137 -5.54 7.16 -6.94
N CYS A 138 -5.30 5.83 -6.96
CA CYS A 138 -4.12 5.26 -6.33
C CYS A 138 -2.86 5.77 -7.01
N LYS A 139 -1.86 6.14 -6.20
CA LYS A 139 -0.57 6.62 -6.69
C LYS A 139 0.42 5.47 -6.69
N LEU A 140 0.91 5.13 -7.88
CA LEU A 140 1.84 4.03 -8.09
C LEU A 140 3.21 4.56 -8.52
N GLU A 141 4.25 3.77 -8.32
CA GLU A 141 5.61 4.12 -8.78
C GLU A 141 5.62 4.33 -10.30
N GLU A 142 6.34 5.34 -10.78
CA GLU A 142 6.46 5.73 -12.19
C GLU A 142 6.89 4.56 -13.10
N ALA A 143 7.69 3.63 -12.57
CA ALA A 143 8.11 2.42 -13.30
C ALA A 143 6.93 1.56 -13.80
N LEU A 144 5.73 1.74 -13.25
CA LEU A 144 4.52 1.05 -13.67
C LEU A 144 3.79 1.70 -14.85
N ALA A 145 4.24 2.88 -15.32
CA ALA A 145 3.62 3.58 -16.44
C ALA A 145 3.56 2.75 -17.73
N GLY A 146 4.56 1.88 -17.95
CA GLY A 146 4.66 1.01 -19.13
C GLY A 146 4.26 -0.44 -18.88
N ALA A 147 3.69 -0.76 -17.73
CA ALA A 147 3.35 -2.13 -17.37
C ALA A 147 2.29 -2.74 -18.30
N LYS A 148 2.53 -3.98 -18.72
CA LYS A 148 1.69 -4.69 -19.70
C LYS A 148 0.87 -5.80 -19.04
N PRO A 149 -0.31 -6.14 -19.58
CA PRO A 149 -1.05 -7.31 -19.16
C PRO A 149 -0.18 -8.58 -19.14
N GLY A 150 -0.32 -9.37 -18.06
CA GLY A 150 0.49 -10.58 -17.84
C GLY A 150 1.75 -10.36 -17.01
N GLU A 151 2.25 -9.14 -16.89
CA GLU A 151 3.30 -8.80 -15.93
C GLU A 151 2.76 -8.85 -14.50
N LYS A 152 3.63 -9.20 -13.56
CA LYS A 152 3.26 -9.41 -12.16
C LYS A 152 4.13 -8.54 -11.27
N PHE A 153 3.49 -7.81 -10.36
CA PHE A 153 4.15 -6.88 -9.45
C PHE A 153 3.77 -7.19 -8.02
N GLN A 154 4.74 -7.13 -7.13
CA GLN A 154 4.47 -7.11 -5.71
C GLN A 154 4.37 -5.67 -5.24
N PHE A 155 3.17 -5.26 -4.81
CA PHE A 155 3.01 -4.04 -4.04
C PHE A 155 3.33 -4.39 -2.60
N VAL A 156 4.49 -3.93 -2.16
CA VAL A 156 5.09 -4.34 -0.89
C VAL A 156 4.11 -4.13 0.26
N ARG A 157 3.91 -5.16 1.08
CA ARG A 157 2.93 -5.25 2.19
C ARG A 157 1.46 -5.32 1.78
N THR A 158 1.13 -5.12 0.49
CA THR A 158 -0.26 -5.03 0.02
C THR A 158 -0.71 -6.30 -0.70
N GLY A 159 0.12 -6.85 -1.59
CA GLY A 159 -0.21 -8.05 -2.35
C GLY A 159 0.53 -8.15 -3.67
N PHE A 160 0.08 -9.10 -4.50
CA PHE A 160 0.55 -9.26 -5.86
C PHE A 160 -0.51 -8.77 -6.84
N PHE A 161 -0.08 -8.01 -7.83
CA PHE A 161 -0.95 -7.31 -8.77
C PHE A 161 -0.52 -7.55 -10.20
N THR A 162 -1.47 -7.44 -11.11
CA THR A 162 -1.25 -7.49 -12.56
C THR A 162 -2.06 -6.39 -13.25
N PRO A 163 -1.56 -5.75 -14.31
CA PRO A 163 -2.37 -4.86 -15.13
C PRO A 163 -3.58 -5.60 -15.71
N ASP A 164 -4.73 -4.94 -15.73
CA ASP A 164 -5.94 -5.47 -16.34
C ASP A 164 -5.78 -5.57 -17.86
N SER A 165 -6.20 -6.69 -18.46
CA SER A 165 -6.04 -6.93 -19.90
C SER A 165 -7.01 -6.13 -20.78
N LYS A 166 -8.07 -5.60 -20.21
CA LYS A 166 -9.15 -4.90 -20.94
C LYS A 166 -9.23 -3.42 -20.61
N ASN A 167 -8.74 -3.04 -19.42
CA ASN A 167 -8.88 -1.70 -18.89
C ASN A 167 -7.50 -1.09 -18.59
N PRO A 168 -6.92 -0.30 -19.49
CA PRO A 168 -5.65 0.38 -19.25
C PRO A 168 -5.69 1.24 -17.99
N GLY A 169 -4.60 1.25 -17.23
CA GLY A 169 -4.52 2.01 -15.97
C GLY A 169 -5.24 1.36 -14.78
N VAL A 170 -5.71 0.12 -14.95
CA VAL A 170 -6.32 -0.66 -13.87
C VAL A 170 -5.37 -1.80 -13.47
N TYR A 171 -5.21 -2.01 -12.15
CA TYR A 171 -4.42 -3.09 -11.57
C TYR A 171 -5.30 -3.99 -10.72
N ASN A 172 -5.27 -5.28 -11.00
CA ASN A 172 -6.05 -6.29 -10.29
C ASN A 172 -5.16 -6.99 -9.26
N ARG A 173 -5.61 -7.03 -7.99
CA ARG A 173 -4.95 -7.85 -6.98
C ARG A 173 -5.23 -9.33 -7.26
N VAL A 174 -4.16 -10.09 -7.46
CA VAL A 174 -4.22 -11.53 -7.73
C VAL A 174 -4.16 -12.33 -6.43
N VAL A 175 -3.26 -11.93 -5.52
CA VAL A 175 -3.04 -12.62 -4.24
C VAL A 175 -2.76 -11.60 -3.15
N THR A 176 -3.32 -11.83 -1.96
CA THR A 176 -2.97 -11.10 -0.73
C THR A 176 -1.67 -11.66 -0.15
N LEU A 177 -0.92 -10.84 0.61
CA LEU A 177 0.28 -11.33 1.33
C LEU A 177 -0.08 -12.18 2.56
N ARG A 178 -1.29 -12.07 3.05
CA ARG A 178 -1.81 -12.86 4.16
C ARG A 178 -3.22 -13.28 3.81
N ASP A 179 -3.51 -14.55 4.03
CA ASP A 179 -4.88 -15.01 3.97
C ASP A 179 -5.65 -14.35 5.13
N SER A 180 -6.55 -13.45 4.79
CA SER A 180 -7.43 -12.78 5.75
C SER A 180 -8.69 -13.59 6.03
N PHE A 181 -8.83 -14.75 5.37
CA PHE A 181 -9.98 -15.61 5.56
C PHE A 181 -9.99 -16.18 6.98
N LYS A 182 -10.95 -15.77 7.74
CA LYS A 182 -11.37 -16.44 8.98
C LYS A 182 -12.68 -17.15 8.66
N PRO A 183 -12.71 -18.49 8.62
CA PRO A 183 -13.99 -19.17 8.53
C PRO A 183 -14.89 -18.69 9.66
N ALA A 184 -16.15 -18.40 9.35
CA ALA A 184 -17.14 -18.16 10.39
C ALA A 184 -17.13 -19.36 11.34
N LYS A 185 -17.06 -19.06 12.65
CA LYS A 185 -17.16 -20.08 13.69
C LYS A 185 -18.60 -20.53 13.82
#